data_4d3b0b2ebb9030ce41dc3d7260a64e4d
#
_entry.id   4d3b0b2ebb9030ce41dc3d7260a64e4d
#
_cell.length_a   1.000
_cell.length_b   1.000
_cell.length_c   1.000
_cell.angle_alpha   90.00
_cell.angle_beta   90.00
_cell.angle_gamma   90.00
#
_symmetry.space_group_name_H-M   'P 1'
#
loop_
_entity.id
_entity.type
_entity.pdbx_description
1 polymer ?
#
loop_
_entity_poly.entity_id
_entity_poly.type
_entity_poly.pdbx_seq_one_letter_code
_entity_poly.pdbx_strand_id
1 'polypeptide(L)'
;IKCVHANPERTVAKLNQDNNIILPIISINQNMTTTAEKRQRYSETLVHEVVWDDVKQRAQRVISIPPRAVDIGYEVNVWAKYKEDMDQIVEQIRSKFNPGLIVPTKNNKITEAFITEERDDGEVVAGDREDRILRKAFVVSIETYLPATRFLYTNTGKIEEFNLEYELDE
;
A
#
# COMPACT_ATOMS: atom_id res chain seq x y z
N ILE A 1 16.00 -1.30 -12.73
CA ILE A 1 15.97 -2.11 -11.50
C ILE A 1 14.69 -2.92 -11.53
N LYS A 2 14.80 -4.21 -11.26
CA LYS A 2 13.64 -5.12 -11.24
C LYS A 2 12.96 -5.03 -9.87
N CYS A 3 11.65 -4.72 -9.86
CA CYS A 3 10.82 -4.77 -8.66
C CYS A 3 10.05 -6.09 -8.63
N VAL A 4 10.01 -6.76 -7.48
CA VAL A 4 9.32 -8.04 -7.27
C VAL A 4 8.44 -7.93 -6.04
N HIS A 5 7.18 -8.31 -6.17
CA HIS A 5 6.29 -8.44 -5.03
C HIS A 5 6.52 -9.80 -4.37
N ALA A 6 7.35 -9.85 -3.34
CA ALA A 6 7.72 -11.08 -2.65
C ALA A 6 8.19 -10.81 -1.21
N ASN A 7 7.95 -11.79 -0.34
CA ASN A 7 8.54 -11.84 0.99
C ASN A 7 10.09 -11.91 0.88
N PRO A 8 10.85 -11.21 1.75
CA PRO A 8 12.32 -11.23 1.75
C PRO A 8 12.91 -12.65 1.75
N GLU A 9 12.37 -13.58 2.53
CA GLU A 9 12.83 -14.98 2.59
C GLU A 9 12.74 -15.71 1.24
N ARG A 10 11.63 -15.50 0.50
CA ARG A 10 11.44 -16.06 -0.85
C ARG A 10 12.37 -15.42 -1.87
N THR A 11 12.69 -14.14 -1.69
CA THR A 11 13.64 -13.45 -2.55
C THR A 11 15.04 -14.00 -2.35
N VAL A 12 15.48 -14.23 -1.10
CA VAL A 12 16.76 -14.87 -0.79
C VAL A 12 16.80 -16.29 -1.34
N ALA A 13 15.75 -17.09 -1.15
CA ALA A 13 15.69 -18.45 -1.67
C ALA A 13 15.81 -18.49 -3.20
N LYS A 14 15.20 -17.56 -3.91
CA LYS A 14 15.35 -17.42 -5.36
C LYS A 14 16.75 -16.97 -5.77
N LEU A 15 17.35 -16.03 -5.02
CA LEU A 15 18.73 -15.58 -5.25
C LEU A 15 19.72 -16.74 -5.12
N ASN A 16 19.44 -17.68 -4.21
CA ASN A 16 20.27 -18.87 -4.00
C ASN A 16 20.06 -19.96 -5.07
N GLN A 17 18.85 -20.05 -5.65
CA GLN A 17 18.51 -21.07 -6.64
C GLN A 17 18.87 -20.66 -8.08
N ASP A 18 18.71 -19.39 -8.42
CA ASP A 18 18.90 -18.88 -9.79
C ASP A 18 20.23 -18.14 -9.91
N ASN A 19 21.20 -18.79 -10.56
CA ASN A 19 22.51 -18.18 -10.89
C ASN A 19 22.44 -16.99 -11.84
N ASN A 20 21.25 -16.70 -12.40
CA ASN A 20 21.01 -15.68 -13.44
C ASN A 20 20.24 -14.47 -12.91
N ILE A 21 20.06 -14.32 -11.62
CA ILE A 21 19.39 -13.14 -11.08
C ILE A 21 20.34 -11.94 -11.15
N ILE A 22 19.92 -10.94 -11.88
CA ILE A 22 20.67 -9.69 -12.03
C ILE A 22 20.33 -8.78 -10.84
N LEU A 23 21.33 -8.47 -10.02
CA LEU A 23 21.25 -7.45 -8.98
C LEU A 23 21.54 -6.06 -9.61
N PRO A 24 20.97 -4.95 -9.11
CA PRO A 24 20.15 -4.83 -7.92
C PRO A 24 18.65 -5.19 -8.10
N ILE A 25 18.01 -5.66 -7.04
CA ILE A 25 16.59 -6.01 -7.00
C ILE A 25 15.92 -5.32 -5.82
N ILE A 26 14.66 -4.92 -6.00
CA ILE A 26 13.80 -4.40 -4.94
C ILE A 26 12.66 -5.39 -4.72
N SER A 27 12.48 -5.86 -3.48
CA SER A 27 11.32 -6.66 -3.10
C SER A 27 10.40 -5.85 -2.20
N ILE A 28 9.09 -5.95 -2.45
CA ILE A 28 8.06 -5.25 -1.69
C ILE A 28 7.12 -6.29 -1.10
N ASN A 29 6.88 -6.20 0.19
CA ASN A 29 5.95 -7.05 0.91
C ASN A 29 5.03 -6.23 1.80
N GLN A 30 3.73 -6.56 1.82
CA GLN A 30 2.79 -5.97 2.76
C GLN A 30 2.89 -6.72 4.09
N ASN A 31 3.25 -6.00 5.17
CA ASN A 31 3.45 -6.61 6.47
C ASN A 31 2.21 -6.58 7.34
N MET A 32 1.56 -5.42 7.43
CA MET A 32 0.53 -5.19 8.42
C MET A 32 -0.51 -4.17 7.93
N THR A 33 -1.75 -4.37 8.37
CA THR A 33 -2.81 -3.36 8.25
C THR A 33 -3.35 -3.09 9.65
N THR A 34 -3.24 -1.85 10.11
CA THR A 34 -3.72 -1.43 11.43
C THR A 34 -4.80 -0.39 11.31
N THR A 35 -5.73 -0.38 12.26
CA THR A 35 -6.73 0.69 12.35
C THR A 35 -6.07 1.96 12.89
N ALA A 36 -6.22 3.07 12.16
CA ALA A 36 -5.68 4.35 12.56
C ALA A 36 -6.65 5.05 13.53
N GLU A 37 -6.61 4.69 14.81
CA GLU A 37 -7.51 5.21 15.83
C GLU A 37 -7.47 6.74 15.94
N LYS A 38 -6.28 7.33 15.83
CA LYS A 38 -6.09 8.79 15.92
C LYS A 38 -6.75 9.55 14.76
N ARG A 39 -6.86 8.92 13.59
CA ARG A 39 -7.48 9.50 12.40
C ARG A 39 -8.95 9.14 12.27
N GLN A 40 -9.39 8.10 12.97
CA GLN A 40 -10.78 7.70 13.01
C GLN A 40 -11.54 8.65 13.93
N ARG A 41 -12.10 9.70 13.35
CA ARG A 41 -13.06 10.52 14.08
C ARG A 41 -14.33 9.72 14.21
N TYR A 42 -14.73 9.44 15.44
CA TYR A 42 -16.03 8.84 15.74
C TYR A 42 -17.10 9.82 15.27
N SER A 43 -17.64 9.56 14.10
CA SER A 43 -18.93 10.10 13.70
C SER A 43 -19.88 8.93 13.70
N GLU A 44 -20.71 8.83 14.72
CA GLU A 44 -21.86 7.92 14.75
C GLU A 44 -22.91 8.34 13.70
N THR A 45 -22.72 9.50 13.09
CA THR A 45 -23.61 10.08 12.10
C THR A 45 -23.36 9.41 10.75
N LEU A 46 -24.40 8.76 10.25
CA LEU A 46 -24.45 8.31 8.86
C LEU A 46 -24.25 9.50 7.92
N VAL A 47 -23.42 9.34 6.93
CA VAL A 47 -23.21 10.35 5.89
C VAL A 47 -24.38 10.26 4.91
N HIS A 48 -25.15 11.34 4.78
CA HIS A 48 -26.24 11.45 3.84
C HIS A 48 -25.77 12.23 2.61
N GLU A 49 -25.86 11.62 1.45
CA GLU A 49 -25.51 12.20 0.17
C GLU A 49 -26.71 12.10 -0.78
N VAL A 50 -26.90 13.10 -1.62
CA VAL A 50 -27.90 13.07 -2.69
C VAL A 50 -27.14 12.95 -4.02
N VAL A 51 -27.33 11.83 -4.70
CA VAL A 51 -26.70 11.53 -5.99
C VAL A 51 -27.77 11.53 -7.06
N TRP A 52 -27.47 12.17 -8.20
CA TRP A 52 -28.34 12.14 -9.38
C TRP A 52 -28.12 10.83 -10.13
N ASP A 53 -29.22 10.09 -10.38
CA ASP A 53 -29.20 8.89 -11.21
C ASP A 53 -29.62 9.23 -12.63
N ASP A 54 -28.66 9.25 -13.54
CA ASP A 54 -28.90 9.61 -14.95
C ASP A 54 -29.80 8.59 -15.67
N VAL A 55 -29.82 7.34 -15.24
CA VAL A 55 -30.64 6.27 -15.84
C VAL A 55 -32.10 6.42 -15.42
N LYS A 56 -32.32 6.63 -14.14
CA LYS A 56 -33.67 6.77 -13.55
C LYS A 56 -34.19 8.23 -13.57
N GLN A 57 -33.34 9.19 -14.02
CA GLN A 57 -33.65 10.65 -14.08
C GLN A 57 -34.25 11.18 -12.78
N ARG A 58 -33.69 10.76 -11.65
CA ARG A 58 -34.15 11.18 -10.32
C ARG A 58 -33.02 11.30 -9.33
N ALA A 59 -33.21 12.15 -8.33
CA ALA A 59 -32.31 12.21 -7.19
C ALA A 59 -32.53 11.03 -6.26
N GLN A 60 -31.45 10.34 -5.92
CA GLN A 60 -31.45 9.25 -4.95
C GLN A 60 -30.73 9.66 -3.67
N ARG A 61 -31.24 9.23 -2.53
CA ARG A 61 -30.55 9.39 -1.26
C ARG A 61 -29.65 8.20 -1.02
N VAL A 62 -28.38 8.49 -0.86
CA VAL A 62 -27.35 7.51 -0.49
C VAL A 62 -26.99 7.74 0.97
N ILE A 63 -27.05 6.70 1.77
CA ILE A 63 -26.55 6.72 3.13
C ILE A 63 -25.32 5.83 3.16
N SER A 64 -24.22 6.35 3.68
CA SER A 64 -22.98 5.61 3.84
C SER A 64 -22.51 5.62 5.30
N ILE A 65 -21.89 4.52 5.71
CA ILE A 65 -21.12 4.49 6.95
C ILE A 65 -19.83 5.28 6.70
N PRO A 66 -19.32 6.06 7.67
CA PRO A 66 -18.07 6.78 7.48
C PRO A 66 -16.91 5.81 7.15
N PRO A 67 -16.01 6.19 6.23
CA PRO A 67 -14.89 5.34 5.85
C PRO A 67 -13.96 5.10 7.03
N ARG A 68 -13.45 3.88 7.15
CA ARG A 68 -12.56 3.49 8.24
C ARG A 68 -11.13 3.86 7.89
N ALA A 69 -10.49 4.65 8.75
CA ALA A 69 -9.09 5.02 8.61
C ALA A 69 -8.19 3.81 8.94
N VAL A 70 -7.26 3.50 8.04
CA VAL A 70 -6.31 2.40 8.20
C VAL A 70 -4.91 2.84 7.78
N ASP A 71 -3.91 2.27 8.45
CA ASP A 71 -2.50 2.39 8.09
C ASP A 71 -2.02 1.04 7.57
N ILE A 72 -1.50 1.05 6.34
CA ILE A 72 -0.98 -0.16 5.70
C ILE A 72 0.53 -0.07 5.70
N GLY A 73 1.17 -1.05 6.35
CA GLY A 73 2.63 -1.18 6.42
C GLY A 73 3.17 -2.03 5.28
N TYR A 74 4.17 -1.51 4.58
CA TYR A 74 4.94 -2.22 3.58
C TYR A 74 6.40 -2.30 4.00
N GLU A 75 7.03 -3.41 3.72
CA GLU A 75 8.47 -3.58 3.83
C GLU A 75 9.08 -3.61 2.43
N VAL A 76 9.96 -2.65 2.17
CA VAL A 76 10.70 -2.52 0.91
C VAL A 76 12.13 -2.93 1.17
N ASN A 77 12.56 -4.05 0.59
CA ASN A 77 13.93 -4.53 0.71
C ASN A 77 14.69 -4.28 -0.57
N VAL A 78 15.85 -3.66 -0.46
CA VAL A 78 16.80 -3.42 -1.54
C VAL A 78 17.94 -4.40 -1.40
N TRP A 79 18.26 -5.08 -2.49
CA TRP A 79 19.35 -6.06 -2.59
C TRP A 79 20.34 -5.60 -3.65
N ALA A 80 21.60 -5.46 -3.30
CA ALA A 80 22.66 -5.05 -4.21
C ALA A 80 23.96 -5.82 -3.94
N LYS A 81 24.78 -5.95 -4.97
CA LYS A 81 26.11 -6.56 -4.86
C LYS A 81 27.15 -5.52 -4.46
N TYR A 82 27.02 -4.30 -4.97
CA TYR A 82 27.97 -3.22 -4.76
C TYR A 82 27.36 -2.15 -3.86
N LYS A 83 28.19 -1.58 -2.97
CA LYS A 83 27.77 -0.53 -2.05
C LYS A 83 27.36 0.75 -2.81
N GLU A 84 28.03 1.08 -3.89
CA GLU A 84 27.72 2.25 -4.73
C GLU A 84 26.30 2.17 -5.32
N ASP A 85 25.90 0.99 -5.82
CA ASP A 85 24.56 0.76 -6.32
C ASP A 85 23.50 0.90 -5.21
N MET A 86 23.81 0.35 -4.02
CA MET A 86 22.95 0.47 -2.84
C MET A 86 22.75 1.93 -2.46
N ASP A 87 23.82 2.70 -2.35
CA ASP A 87 23.77 4.10 -1.91
C ASP A 87 23.00 4.97 -2.92
N GLN A 88 23.18 4.75 -4.23
CA GLN A 88 22.41 5.44 -5.26
C GLN A 88 20.89 5.13 -5.19
N ILE A 89 20.53 3.87 -4.97
CA ILE A 89 19.12 3.48 -4.86
C ILE A 89 18.49 4.08 -3.60
N VAL A 90 19.20 4.02 -2.48
CA VAL A 90 18.77 4.59 -1.21
C VAL A 90 18.55 6.10 -1.32
N GLU A 91 19.47 6.82 -1.97
CA GLU A 91 19.33 8.25 -2.21
C GLU A 91 18.10 8.57 -3.07
N GLN A 92 17.87 7.82 -4.13
CA GLN A 92 16.67 7.97 -4.96
C GLN A 92 15.37 7.70 -4.17
N ILE A 93 15.33 6.66 -3.34
CA ILE A 93 14.18 6.36 -2.49
C ILE A 93 13.93 7.54 -1.53
N ARG A 94 14.95 7.98 -0.79
CA ARG A 94 14.84 9.11 0.15
C ARG A 94 14.39 10.40 -0.54
N SER A 95 14.91 10.68 -1.73
CA SER A 95 14.53 11.85 -2.52
C SER A 95 13.05 11.84 -2.90
N LYS A 96 12.48 10.66 -3.19
CA LYS A 96 11.06 10.52 -3.53
C LYS A 96 10.13 10.64 -2.32
N PHE A 97 10.59 10.26 -1.13
CA PHE A 97 9.85 10.32 0.13
C PHE A 97 10.17 11.57 0.96
N ASN A 98 10.41 12.71 0.35
CA ASN A 98 10.75 13.94 1.05
C ASN A 98 9.63 15.00 0.96
N PRO A 99 8.80 15.21 2.02
CA PRO A 99 8.71 14.46 3.28
C PRO A 99 7.90 13.17 3.19
N GLY A 100 7.07 13.01 2.17
CA GLY A 100 6.23 11.85 1.91
C GLY A 100 6.00 11.66 0.41
N LEU A 101 5.60 10.46 0.02
CA LEU A 101 5.24 10.13 -1.35
C LEU A 101 3.72 10.17 -1.52
N ILE A 102 3.26 10.94 -2.48
CA ILE A 102 1.85 10.97 -2.87
C ILE A 102 1.55 9.76 -3.74
N VAL A 103 0.63 8.91 -3.29
CA VAL A 103 0.19 7.72 -4.00
C VAL A 103 -1.23 7.96 -4.52
N PRO A 104 -1.44 8.01 -5.84
CA PRO A 104 -2.78 8.11 -6.40
C PRO A 104 -3.53 6.79 -6.24
N THR A 105 -4.76 6.85 -5.74
CA THR A 105 -5.66 5.70 -5.67
C THR A 105 -6.66 5.72 -6.82
N LYS A 106 -7.24 4.56 -7.19
CA LYS A 106 -8.21 4.41 -8.30
C LYS A 106 -9.36 5.44 -8.28
N ASN A 107 -9.76 5.90 -7.11
CA ASN A 107 -10.90 6.82 -6.95
C ASN A 107 -10.49 8.31 -6.89
N ASN A 108 -9.39 8.72 -7.51
CA ASN A 108 -8.85 10.09 -7.44
C ASN A 108 -8.61 10.60 -6.00
N LYS A 109 -8.61 9.71 -5.02
CA LYS A 109 -8.21 10.06 -3.66
C LYS A 109 -6.69 10.01 -3.58
N ILE A 110 -6.15 11.05 -2.99
CA ILE A 110 -4.71 11.16 -2.72
C ILE A 110 -4.47 10.51 -1.35
N THR A 111 -3.52 9.60 -1.30
CA THR A 111 -3.01 9.03 -0.06
C THR A 111 -1.52 9.32 0.05
N GLU A 112 -1.01 9.38 1.27
CA GLU A 112 0.38 9.69 1.54
C GLU A 112 1.08 8.47 2.11
N ALA A 113 2.31 8.25 1.65
CA ALA A 113 3.19 7.20 2.11
C ALA A 113 4.44 7.80 2.75
N PHE A 114 4.83 7.29 3.92
CA PHE A 114 5.98 7.78 4.69
C PHE A 114 6.94 6.63 4.99
N ILE A 115 8.24 6.91 4.96
CA ILE A 115 9.24 6.00 5.52
C ILE A 115 9.22 6.20 7.04
N THR A 116 8.84 5.13 7.77
CA THR A 116 8.79 5.15 9.23
C THR A 116 10.05 4.62 9.88
N GLU A 117 10.73 3.70 9.20
CA GLU A 117 11.94 3.07 9.71
C GLU A 117 12.86 2.68 8.55
N GLU A 118 14.15 2.77 8.79
CA GLU A 118 15.20 2.30 7.89
C GLU A 118 16.10 1.36 8.68
N ARG A 119 16.31 0.14 8.15
CA ARG A 119 17.15 -0.89 8.74
C ARG A 119 18.28 -1.24 7.79
N ASP A 120 19.48 -1.33 8.34
CA ASP A 120 20.62 -1.88 7.64
C ASP A 120 20.82 -3.32 8.14
N ASP A 121 20.38 -4.29 7.36
CA ASP A 121 20.42 -5.71 7.75
C ASP A 121 21.79 -6.33 7.46
N GLY A 122 22.76 -5.51 7.08
CA GLY A 122 24.14 -5.94 6.86
C GLY A 122 24.32 -6.80 5.61
N GLU A 123 25.33 -7.67 5.66
CA GLU A 123 25.68 -8.55 4.58
C GLU A 123 24.98 -9.91 4.73
N VAL A 124 24.25 -10.31 3.71
CA VAL A 124 23.65 -11.64 3.62
C VAL A 124 24.56 -12.54 2.76
N VAL A 125 25.04 -13.63 3.33
CA VAL A 125 25.81 -14.62 2.58
C VAL A 125 24.83 -15.47 1.77
N ALA A 126 24.91 -15.41 0.45
CA ALA A 126 24.09 -16.20 -0.45
C ALA A 126 24.79 -17.56 -0.75
N GLY A 127 24.44 -18.60 0.03
CA GLY A 127 24.88 -19.97 -0.20
C GLY A 127 26.41 -20.19 -0.06
N ASP A 128 26.93 -21.22 -0.77
CA ASP A 128 28.35 -21.60 -0.80
C ASP A 128 29.27 -20.62 -1.57
N ARG A 129 28.74 -19.47 -1.99
CA ARG A 129 29.51 -18.49 -2.77
C ARG A 129 30.02 -17.38 -1.87
N GLU A 130 31.24 -16.96 -2.13
CA GLU A 130 31.90 -15.78 -1.53
C GLU A 130 31.22 -14.44 -1.90
N ASP A 131 30.13 -14.46 -2.69
CA ASP A 131 29.42 -13.26 -3.10
C ASP A 131 28.56 -12.73 -1.94
N ARG A 132 29.04 -11.65 -1.33
CA ARG A 132 28.31 -10.91 -0.31
C ARG A 132 27.21 -10.07 -0.96
N ILE A 133 25.98 -10.24 -0.51
CA ILE A 133 24.83 -9.45 -0.95
C ILE A 133 24.49 -8.46 0.16
N LEU A 134 24.48 -7.19 -0.17
CA LEU A 134 24.05 -6.13 0.75
C LEU A 134 22.52 -6.07 0.76
N ARG A 135 21.93 -5.94 1.94
CA ARG A 135 20.50 -5.77 2.13
C ARG A 135 20.22 -4.53 2.95
N LYS A 136 19.26 -3.73 2.48
CA LYS A 136 18.70 -2.60 3.21
C LYS A 136 17.19 -2.63 3.16
N ALA A 137 16.55 -2.49 4.31
CA ALA A 137 15.10 -2.55 4.46
C ALA A 137 14.53 -1.19 4.86
N PHE A 138 13.41 -0.79 4.21
CA PHE A 138 12.63 0.37 4.56
C PHE A 138 11.24 -0.08 4.97
N VAL A 139 10.76 0.43 6.09
CA VAL A 139 9.37 0.27 6.50
C VAL A 139 8.61 1.51 6.04
N VAL A 140 7.62 1.30 5.17
CA VAL A 140 6.79 2.36 4.59
C VAL A 140 5.38 2.22 5.15
N SER A 141 4.84 3.28 5.71
CA SER A 141 3.44 3.36 6.14
C SER A 141 2.63 4.17 5.14
N ILE A 142 1.52 3.62 4.69
CA ILE A 142 0.55 4.29 3.81
C ILE A 142 -0.70 4.57 4.60
N GLU A 143 -1.02 5.86 4.75
CA GLU A 143 -2.23 6.32 5.41
C GLU A 143 -3.39 6.32 4.43
N THR A 144 -4.39 5.46 4.64
CA THR A 144 -5.53 5.34 3.72
C THR A 144 -6.86 5.14 4.45
N TYR A 145 -7.94 5.08 3.68
CA TYR A 145 -9.28 4.83 4.17
C TYR A 145 -9.90 3.66 3.44
N LEU A 146 -10.42 2.70 4.17
CA LEU A 146 -11.25 1.65 3.59
C LEU A 146 -12.56 2.24 3.10
N PRO A 147 -13.02 1.84 1.91
CA PRO A 147 -14.30 2.31 1.38
C PRO A 147 -15.44 1.92 2.32
N ALA A 148 -16.40 2.83 2.43
CA ALA A 148 -17.58 2.61 3.25
C ALA A 148 -18.66 1.90 2.45
N THR A 149 -19.45 1.09 3.14
CA THR A 149 -20.67 0.50 2.58
C THR A 149 -21.68 1.60 2.28
N ARG A 150 -22.23 1.62 1.08
CA ARG A 150 -23.24 2.58 0.64
C ARG A 150 -24.60 1.91 0.54
N PHE A 151 -25.63 2.57 1.03
CA PHE A 151 -27.00 2.13 0.97
C PHE A 151 -27.83 3.11 0.16
N LEU A 152 -28.57 2.63 -0.83
CA LEU A 152 -29.55 3.42 -1.56
C LEU A 152 -30.88 3.39 -0.81
N TYR A 153 -31.43 4.58 -0.58
CA TYR A 153 -32.69 4.76 0.12
C TYR A 153 -33.78 5.28 -0.82
N THR A 154 -34.95 4.68 -0.75
CA THR A 154 -36.15 5.28 -1.36
C THR A 154 -36.59 6.50 -0.58
N ASN A 155 -37.43 7.35 -1.22
CA ASN A 155 -38.13 8.45 -0.54
C ASN A 155 -39.05 7.97 0.63
N THR A 156 -39.38 6.68 0.64
CA THR A 156 -40.23 6.05 1.69
C THR A 156 -39.41 5.41 2.82
N GLY A 157 -38.08 5.51 2.79
CA GLY A 157 -37.16 4.96 3.79
C GLY A 157 -36.89 3.46 3.68
N LYS A 158 -37.27 2.82 2.57
CA LYS A 158 -36.90 1.42 2.28
C LYS A 158 -35.57 1.36 1.55
N ILE A 159 -34.72 0.41 1.92
CA ILE A 159 -33.47 0.11 1.19
C ILE A 159 -33.84 -0.53 -0.15
N GLU A 160 -33.54 0.13 -1.27
CA GLU A 160 -33.78 -0.42 -2.62
C GLU A 160 -32.64 -1.31 -3.10
N GLU A 161 -31.39 -0.90 -2.83
CA GLU A 161 -30.20 -1.64 -3.27
C GLU A 161 -29.11 -1.58 -2.21
N PHE A 162 -28.40 -2.68 -2.09
CA PHE A 162 -27.24 -2.82 -1.22
C PHE A 162 -26.03 -3.06 -2.12
N ASN A 163 -25.22 -2.01 -2.35
CA ASN A 163 -24.00 -2.13 -3.15
C ASN A 163 -22.79 -2.25 -2.24
N LEU A 164 -22.23 -3.45 -2.20
CA LEU A 164 -20.88 -3.70 -1.75
C LEU A 164 -19.97 -3.60 -2.99
N GLU A 165 -19.42 -2.44 -3.26
CA GLU A 165 -18.37 -2.31 -4.28
C GLU A 165 -17.07 -2.94 -3.75
N TYR A 166 -16.93 -4.24 -3.91
CA TYR A 166 -15.66 -4.91 -3.86
C TYR A 166 -15.18 -5.09 -5.31
N GLU A 167 -14.36 -4.20 -5.80
CA GLU A 167 -13.55 -4.50 -6.98
C GLU A 167 -12.41 -5.42 -6.52
N LEU A 168 -12.58 -6.73 -6.75
CA LEU A 168 -11.47 -7.67 -6.74
C LEU A 168 -10.74 -7.46 -8.07
N ASP A 169 -9.56 -6.87 -8.04
CA ASP A 169 -8.64 -6.89 -9.18
C ASP A 169 -8.15 -8.33 -9.39
N GLU A 170 -8.49 -8.93 -10.55
CA GLU A 170 -7.83 -10.10 -11.10
C GLU A 170 -6.43 -9.76 -11.63
#